data_ab9151f340ee0979f76cc38731822e2d
#
_entry.id   ab9151f340ee0979f76cc38731822e2d
#
_cell.length_a   1.000
_cell.length_b   1.000
_cell.length_c   1.000
_cell.angle_alpha   90.00
_cell.angle_beta   90.00
_cell.angle_gamma   90.00
#
_symmetry.space_group_name_H-M   'P 1'
#
loop_
_entity.id
_entity.type
_entity.pdbx_description
1 polymer ?
#
loop_
_entity_poly.entity_id
_entity_poly.type
_entity_poly.pdbx_seq_one_letter_code
_entity_poly.pdbx_strand_id
1 'polypeptide(L)'
;MEVTTVLITGCSSGIGLGLAARLAADSARRFKVFATMRDLAKAQQLLQRFGGCCPGTLELLQLDVTDSSSLAAVVQRLQGQQLDVLVCNAGVGLMGPLETCSDQAMKNIFDVNLFGAIRTIRAFLPPMKRRRAGRIIVSSSIGGLQGLPFNAVYCASKFALEGLCESLAIVLHPFNIHLTLVECGPVKSSFMANLQCPHPEGSELRGLDAGTRSLYRRFLQHCQGLFRDAAQEVDEVLQVYLEAIGSPCPPLRCGTTQLLAPLRRLRLDSPDGSAYVRAMHDFVFGHGEEQP
;
A
#
# COMPACT_ATOMS: atom_id res chain seq x y z
N MET A 1 28.93 8.17 10.38
CA MET A 1 28.00 7.13 9.85
C MET A 1 27.57 7.58 8.47
N GLU A 2 27.53 6.69 7.51
CA GLU A 2 27.06 6.96 6.16
C GLU A 2 25.54 7.25 6.19
N VAL A 3 25.10 8.28 5.46
CA VAL A 3 23.69 8.67 5.43
C VAL A 3 22.91 7.74 4.50
N THR A 4 21.88 7.09 5.01
CA THR A 4 21.00 6.22 4.22
C THR A 4 20.03 7.04 3.37
N THR A 5 20.06 6.84 2.07
CA THR A 5 19.17 7.53 1.12
C THR A 5 17.89 6.74 0.90
N VAL A 6 16.74 7.39 1.06
CA VAL A 6 15.42 6.76 0.99
C VAL A 6 14.54 7.51 0.00
N LEU A 7 14.01 6.84 -1.02
CA LEU A 7 12.98 7.37 -1.90
C LEU A 7 11.63 6.73 -1.55
N ILE A 8 10.60 7.58 -1.37
CA ILE A 8 9.25 7.12 -1.01
C ILE A 8 8.25 7.64 -2.04
N THR A 9 7.44 6.75 -2.60
CA THR A 9 6.36 7.15 -3.51
C THR A 9 5.04 7.38 -2.74
N GLY A 10 4.25 8.37 -3.18
CA GLY A 10 2.92 8.63 -2.60
C GLY A 10 2.96 9.32 -1.23
N CYS A 11 3.78 10.37 -1.08
CA CYS A 11 3.97 11.10 0.19
C CYS A 11 3.00 12.27 0.40
N SER A 12 1.94 12.41 -0.40
CA SER A 12 0.96 13.50 -0.24
C SER A 12 0.06 13.33 1.00
N SER A 13 -0.06 12.12 1.54
CA SER A 13 -0.91 11.81 2.70
C SER A 13 -0.55 10.45 3.32
N GLY A 14 -1.22 10.11 4.43
CA GLY A 14 -1.20 8.78 5.04
C GLY A 14 0.18 8.25 5.41
N ILE A 15 0.42 6.98 5.13
CA ILE A 15 1.64 6.26 5.50
C ILE A 15 2.88 6.91 4.85
N GLY A 16 2.83 7.22 3.56
CA GLY A 16 3.98 7.82 2.85
C GLY A 16 4.38 9.19 3.39
N LEU A 17 3.40 10.04 3.72
CA LEU A 17 3.64 11.32 4.40
C LEU A 17 4.24 11.11 5.78
N GLY A 18 3.65 10.23 6.60
CA GLY A 18 4.13 9.94 7.94
C GLY A 18 5.56 9.39 7.94
N LEU A 19 5.86 8.44 7.04
CA LEU A 19 7.20 7.86 6.91
C LEU A 19 8.24 8.89 6.48
N ALA A 20 7.92 9.71 5.47
CA ALA A 20 8.80 10.78 5.02
C ALA A 20 9.12 11.77 6.15
N ALA A 21 8.09 12.19 6.90
CA ALA A 21 8.25 13.08 8.05
C ALA A 21 9.11 12.44 9.15
N ARG A 22 8.82 11.18 9.50
CA ARG A 22 9.52 10.47 10.58
C ARG A 22 11.02 10.28 10.28
N LEU A 23 11.35 9.87 9.05
CA LEU A 23 12.75 9.70 8.65
C LEU A 23 13.50 11.03 8.52
N ALA A 24 12.85 12.05 7.95
CA ALA A 24 13.47 13.37 7.78
C ALA A 24 13.69 14.10 9.11
N ALA A 25 12.87 13.81 10.14
CA ALA A 25 12.98 14.36 11.49
C ALA A 25 14.00 13.62 12.38
N ASP A 26 14.71 12.61 11.86
CA ASP A 26 15.69 11.87 12.65
C ASP A 26 16.77 12.79 13.20
N SER A 27 16.85 12.92 14.53
CA SER A 27 17.79 13.83 15.20
C SER A 27 19.24 13.49 14.93
N ALA A 28 19.55 12.22 14.67
CA ALA A 28 20.90 11.76 14.31
C ALA A 28 21.23 11.97 12.81
N ARG A 29 20.25 12.50 12.01
CA ARG A 29 20.40 12.77 10.58
C ARG A 29 20.91 11.57 9.77
N ARG A 30 20.48 10.37 10.15
CA ARG A 30 20.89 9.12 9.49
C ARG A 30 20.29 8.95 8.10
N PHE A 31 19.26 9.74 7.76
CA PHE A 31 18.51 9.58 6.53
C PHE A 31 18.52 10.85 5.66
N LYS A 32 18.63 10.66 4.35
CA LYS A 32 18.26 11.64 3.32
C LYS A 32 17.03 11.11 2.59
N VAL A 33 15.92 11.85 2.68
CA VAL A 33 14.61 11.41 2.20
C VAL A 33 14.24 12.16 0.91
N PHE A 34 13.91 11.41 -0.12
CA PHE A 34 13.27 11.89 -1.35
C PHE A 34 11.78 11.53 -1.27
N ALA A 35 10.96 12.49 -0.83
CA ALA A 35 9.52 12.31 -0.73
C ALA A 35 8.84 12.71 -2.04
N THR A 36 8.14 11.77 -2.67
CA THR A 36 7.55 12.01 -4.00
C THR A 36 6.03 12.00 -3.98
N MET A 37 5.42 12.84 -4.81
CA MET A 37 3.97 12.95 -4.96
C MET A 37 3.61 13.50 -6.34
N ARG A 38 2.42 13.19 -6.85
CA ARG A 38 1.95 13.65 -8.17
C ARG A 38 1.79 15.16 -8.26
N ASP A 39 1.34 15.76 -7.17
CA ASP A 39 1.03 17.18 -7.08
C ASP A 39 1.79 17.78 -5.89
N LEU A 40 2.78 18.62 -6.19
CA LEU A 40 3.60 19.27 -5.17
C LEU A 40 2.83 20.32 -4.35
N ALA A 41 1.68 20.80 -4.81
CA ALA A 41 0.80 21.67 -4.01
C ALA A 41 0.32 20.96 -2.73
N LYS A 42 0.26 19.62 -2.73
CA LYS A 42 -0.09 18.80 -1.56
C LYS A 42 1.08 18.60 -0.57
N ALA A 43 2.28 19.08 -0.90
CA ALA A 43 3.44 18.99 -0.02
C ALA A 43 3.30 19.84 1.26
N GLN A 44 2.37 20.79 1.28
CA GLN A 44 2.15 21.68 2.42
C GLN A 44 1.88 20.90 3.72
N GLN A 45 1.12 19.80 3.68
CA GLN A 45 0.87 18.97 4.86
C GLN A 45 2.16 18.34 5.42
N LEU A 46 3.08 17.92 4.54
CA LEU A 46 4.38 17.41 4.95
C LEU A 46 5.27 18.52 5.52
N LEU A 47 5.31 19.68 4.85
CA LEU A 47 6.11 20.82 5.30
C LEU A 47 5.64 21.39 6.63
N GLN A 48 4.35 21.40 6.91
CA GLN A 48 3.78 21.83 8.20
C GLN A 48 4.37 21.04 9.39
N ARG A 49 4.76 19.77 9.18
CA ARG A 49 5.45 18.96 10.20
C ARG A 49 6.83 19.53 10.58
N PHE A 50 7.39 20.42 9.75
CA PHE A 50 8.68 21.06 9.93
C PHE A 50 8.56 22.58 10.05
N GLY A 51 7.43 23.11 10.51
CA GLY A 51 7.22 24.56 10.65
C GLY A 51 7.14 25.30 9.33
N GLY A 52 6.78 24.63 8.24
CA GLY A 52 6.65 25.20 6.89
C GLY A 52 7.92 25.19 6.06
N CYS A 53 9.07 24.80 6.63
CA CYS A 53 10.36 24.76 5.94
C CYS A 53 10.77 23.31 5.62
N CYS A 54 11.42 23.12 4.47
CA CYS A 54 11.97 21.82 4.12
C CYS A 54 13.33 21.62 4.82
N PRO A 55 13.49 20.64 5.73
CA PRO A 55 14.78 20.39 6.37
C PRO A 55 15.80 19.86 5.34
N GLY A 56 17.09 20.07 5.59
CA GLY A 56 18.16 19.58 4.70
C GLY A 56 18.19 18.06 4.48
N THR A 57 17.50 17.31 5.35
CA THR A 57 17.30 15.85 5.26
C THR A 57 16.16 15.43 4.34
N LEU A 58 15.34 16.36 3.86
CA LEU A 58 14.17 16.11 3.02
C LEU A 58 14.30 16.81 1.67
N GLU A 59 13.95 16.15 0.61
CA GLU A 59 13.78 16.73 -0.73
C GLU A 59 12.43 16.28 -1.31
N LEU A 60 11.67 17.24 -1.86
CA LEU A 60 10.36 16.99 -2.45
C LEU A 60 10.50 16.87 -3.96
N LEU A 61 10.00 15.81 -4.55
CA LEU A 61 10.05 15.57 -5.98
C LEU A 61 8.65 15.25 -6.53
N GLN A 62 8.37 15.77 -7.71
CA GLN A 62 7.15 15.41 -8.41
C GLN A 62 7.32 14.03 -9.05
N LEU A 63 6.40 13.10 -8.77
CA LEU A 63 6.38 11.77 -9.35
C LEU A 63 4.95 11.26 -9.47
N ASP A 64 4.53 10.97 -10.69
CA ASP A 64 3.40 10.09 -11.00
C ASP A 64 3.94 8.73 -11.41
N VAL A 65 3.63 7.68 -10.64
CA VAL A 65 4.10 6.31 -10.90
C VAL A 65 3.46 5.69 -12.17
N THR A 66 2.40 6.32 -12.69
CA THR A 66 1.76 5.91 -13.95
C THR A 66 2.40 6.54 -15.18
N ASP A 67 3.22 7.58 -14.98
CA ASP A 67 3.90 8.31 -16.05
C ASP A 67 5.40 7.99 -16.09
N SER A 68 5.83 7.33 -17.16
CA SER A 68 7.23 6.95 -17.36
C SER A 68 8.16 8.17 -17.54
N SER A 69 7.66 9.29 -18.06
CA SER A 69 8.44 10.53 -18.22
C SER A 69 8.70 11.19 -16.86
N SER A 70 7.69 11.23 -16.00
CA SER A 70 7.80 11.68 -14.62
C SER A 70 8.83 10.85 -13.84
N LEU A 71 8.79 9.52 -14.01
CA LEU A 71 9.77 8.63 -13.38
C LEU A 71 11.20 8.86 -13.90
N ALA A 72 11.37 9.05 -15.21
CA ALA A 72 12.67 9.33 -15.82
C ALA A 72 13.28 10.63 -15.28
N ALA A 73 12.47 11.68 -15.07
CA ALA A 73 12.92 12.94 -14.47
C ALA A 73 13.45 12.74 -13.04
N VAL A 74 12.78 11.92 -12.21
CA VAL A 74 13.26 11.60 -10.86
C VAL A 74 14.55 10.79 -10.91
N VAL A 75 14.67 9.80 -11.80
CA VAL A 75 15.92 9.04 -11.99
C VAL A 75 17.06 9.97 -12.39
N GLN A 76 16.83 10.90 -13.31
CA GLN A 76 17.82 11.89 -13.71
C GLN A 76 18.23 12.82 -12.55
N ARG A 77 17.25 13.26 -11.74
CA ARG A 77 17.51 14.10 -10.55
C ARG A 77 18.40 13.39 -9.52
N LEU A 78 18.25 12.06 -9.39
CA LEU A 78 19.05 11.23 -8.49
C LEU A 78 20.34 10.70 -9.15
N GLN A 79 20.64 11.09 -10.38
CA GLN A 79 21.84 10.62 -11.08
C GLN A 79 23.11 11.04 -10.30
N GLY A 80 24.00 10.09 -10.08
CA GLY A 80 25.20 10.28 -9.25
C GLY A 80 24.96 10.16 -7.73
N GLN A 81 23.71 10.02 -7.29
CA GLN A 81 23.38 9.74 -5.89
C GLN A 81 23.08 8.25 -5.71
N GLN A 82 23.57 7.69 -4.61
CA GLN A 82 23.23 6.33 -4.22
C GLN A 82 21.81 6.31 -3.66
N LEU A 83 20.99 5.36 -4.07
CA LEU A 83 19.69 5.08 -3.45
C LEU A 83 19.77 3.75 -2.68
N ASP A 84 19.66 3.80 -1.36
CA ASP A 84 19.79 2.62 -0.50
C ASP A 84 18.46 1.93 -0.29
N VAL A 85 17.39 2.72 -0.13
CA VAL A 85 16.05 2.23 0.16
C VAL A 85 15.04 2.82 -0.82
N LEU A 86 14.29 1.96 -1.49
CA LEU A 86 13.15 2.32 -2.31
C LEU A 86 11.86 1.87 -1.62
N VAL A 87 10.95 2.82 -1.34
CA VAL A 87 9.63 2.53 -0.76
C VAL A 87 8.54 2.79 -1.81
N CYS A 88 8.01 1.72 -2.40
CA CYS A 88 6.87 1.74 -3.30
C CYS A 88 5.57 1.77 -2.47
N ASN A 89 5.15 2.99 -2.06
CA ASN A 89 3.98 3.18 -1.22
C ASN A 89 2.77 3.76 -1.96
N ALA A 90 2.96 4.38 -3.12
CA ALA A 90 1.85 4.91 -3.91
C ALA A 90 0.80 3.83 -4.20
N GLY A 91 -0.46 4.13 -3.89
CA GLY A 91 -1.56 3.19 -4.06
C GLY A 91 -2.92 3.88 -4.02
N VAL A 92 -3.91 3.26 -4.63
CA VAL A 92 -5.30 3.70 -4.66
C VAL A 92 -6.21 2.51 -4.33
N GLY A 93 -7.42 2.81 -3.85
CA GLY A 93 -8.42 1.80 -3.50
C GLY A 93 -9.66 1.89 -4.38
N LEU A 94 -10.30 0.75 -4.57
CA LEU A 94 -11.59 0.60 -5.23
C LEU A 94 -12.42 -0.40 -4.44
N MET A 95 -13.60 -0.01 -4.02
CA MET A 95 -14.52 -0.84 -3.23
C MET A 95 -15.93 -0.66 -3.78
N GLY A 96 -16.65 -1.76 -3.94
CA GLY A 96 -18.03 -1.77 -4.41
C GLY A 96 -18.42 -3.07 -5.07
N PRO A 97 -19.71 -3.25 -5.41
CA PRO A 97 -20.16 -4.35 -6.25
C PRO A 97 -19.39 -4.36 -7.59
N LEU A 98 -18.99 -5.53 -8.04
CA LEU A 98 -18.16 -5.65 -9.25
C LEU A 98 -18.85 -5.07 -10.48
N GLU A 99 -20.17 -5.22 -10.54
CA GLU A 99 -21.03 -4.73 -11.64
C GLU A 99 -21.01 -3.20 -11.77
N THR A 100 -20.61 -2.48 -10.71
CA THR A 100 -20.52 -1.01 -10.73
C THR A 100 -19.11 -0.51 -11.06
N CYS A 101 -18.13 -1.41 -11.15
CA CYS A 101 -16.75 -1.06 -11.43
C CYS A 101 -16.57 -0.79 -12.93
N SER A 102 -16.28 0.44 -13.34
CA SER A 102 -15.96 0.74 -14.74
C SER A 102 -14.59 0.14 -15.14
N ASP A 103 -14.46 -0.23 -16.42
CA ASP A 103 -13.19 -0.68 -16.99
C ASP A 103 -12.04 0.29 -16.72
N GLN A 104 -12.32 1.59 -16.80
CA GLN A 104 -11.31 2.62 -16.53
C GLN A 104 -10.88 2.62 -15.07
N ALA A 105 -11.81 2.47 -14.12
CA ALA A 105 -11.48 2.36 -12.70
C ALA A 105 -10.61 1.12 -12.43
N MET A 106 -10.98 -0.04 -13.00
CA MET A 106 -10.20 -1.27 -12.89
C MET A 106 -8.79 -1.12 -13.44
N LYS A 107 -8.65 -0.55 -14.64
CA LYS A 107 -7.34 -0.27 -15.26
C LYS A 107 -6.50 0.67 -14.40
N ASN A 108 -7.10 1.73 -13.85
CA ASN A 108 -6.40 2.68 -13.00
C ASN A 108 -5.87 2.04 -11.70
N ILE A 109 -6.63 1.14 -11.07
CA ILE A 109 -6.17 0.40 -9.89
C ILE A 109 -4.90 -0.39 -10.21
N PHE A 110 -4.89 -1.15 -11.29
CA PHE A 110 -3.72 -1.93 -11.69
C PHE A 110 -2.57 -1.05 -12.14
N ASP A 111 -2.85 0.04 -12.84
CA ASP A 111 -1.81 0.95 -13.34
C ASP A 111 -1.04 1.62 -12.21
N VAL A 112 -1.73 2.02 -11.14
CA VAL A 112 -1.09 2.59 -9.95
C VAL A 112 -0.47 1.50 -9.07
N ASN A 113 -1.28 0.53 -8.60
CA ASN A 113 -0.87 -0.38 -7.53
C ASN A 113 0.15 -1.42 -7.99
N LEU A 114 0.05 -1.91 -9.23
CA LEU A 114 0.94 -2.94 -9.78
C LEU A 114 1.96 -2.36 -10.75
N PHE A 115 1.50 -1.80 -11.87
CA PHE A 115 2.41 -1.34 -12.91
C PHE A 115 3.25 -0.14 -12.47
N GLY A 116 2.71 0.73 -11.62
CA GLY A 116 3.44 1.84 -11.01
C GLY A 116 4.60 1.35 -10.13
N ALA A 117 4.35 0.33 -9.31
CA ALA A 117 5.40 -0.33 -8.53
C ALA A 117 6.46 -1.00 -9.43
N ILE A 118 6.02 -1.73 -10.49
CA ILE A 118 6.91 -2.36 -11.47
C ILE A 118 7.81 -1.31 -12.14
N ARG A 119 7.23 -0.21 -12.64
CA ARG A 119 8.00 0.85 -13.31
C ARG A 119 9.02 1.45 -12.36
N THR A 120 8.62 1.73 -11.12
CA THR A 120 9.46 2.31 -10.09
C THR A 120 10.63 1.38 -9.74
N ILE A 121 10.35 0.12 -9.42
CA ILE A 121 11.39 -0.88 -9.12
C ILE A 121 12.34 -1.02 -10.31
N ARG A 122 11.82 -1.18 -11.53
CA ARG A 122 12.62 -1.34 -12.75
C ARG A 122 13.59 -0.19 -12.97
N ALA A 123 13.18 1.04 -12.63
CA ALA A 123 14.00 2.23 -12.83
C ALA A 123 15.22 2.29 -11.88
N PHE A 124 15.06 1.84 -10.64
CA PHE A 124 16.11 1.92 -9.61
C PHE A 124 16.88 0.62 -9.38
N LEU A 125 16.40 -0.50 -9.90
CA LEU A 125 16.99 -1.82 -9.70
C LEU A 125 18.40 -1.98 -10.32
N PRO A 126 18.71 -1.48 -11.56
CA PRO A 126 20.01 -1.67 -12.15
C PRO A 126 21.20 -1.14 -11.33
N PRO A 127 21.17 0.10 -10.77
CA PRO A 127 22.25 0.56 -9.90
C PRO A 127 22.36 -0.22 -8.59
N MET A 128 21.25 -0.69 -8.01
CA MET A 128 21.26 -1.56 -6.83
C MET A 128 21.95 -2.91 -7.13
N LYS A 129 21.64 -3.52 -8.27
CA LYS A 129 22.28 -4.77 -8.72
C LYS A 129 23.79 -4.60 -8.94
N ARG A 130 24.21 -3.53 -9.61
CA ARG A 130 25.65 -3.27 -9.83
C ARG A 130 26.41 -3.15 -8.51
N ARG A 131 25.79 -2.46 -7.51
CA ARG A 131 26.36 -2.25 -6.19
C ARG A 131 26.26 -3.49 -5.29
N ARG A 132 25.40 -4.43 -5.63
CA ARG A 132 25.04 -5.60 -4.80
C ARG A 132 24.56 -5.18 -3.41
N ALA A 133 23.79 -4.12 -3.34
CA ALA A 133 23.22 -3.59 -2.11
C ALA A 133 21.96 -2.77 -2.42
N GLY A 134 20.92 -2.95 -1.63
CA GLY A 134 19.69 -2.19 -1.73
C GLY A 134 18.55 -2.80 -0.92
N ARG A 135 17.55 -1.98 -0.65
CA ARG A 135 16.29 -2.40 -0.01
C ARG A 135 15.12 -1.92 -0.83
N ILE A 136 14.18 -2.78 -1.06
CA ILE A 136 12.91 -2.47 -1.74
C ILE A 136 11.78 -2.82 -0.77
N ILE A 137 11.04 -1.82 -0.34
CA ILE A 137 9.89 -1.98 0.55
C ILE A 137 8.64 -1.64 -0.23
N VAL A 138 7.66 -2.54 -0.23
CA VAL A 138 6.44 -2.40 -1.01
C VAL A 138 5.22 -2.42 -0.10
N SER A 139 4.41 -1.38 -0.18
CA SER A 139 3.16 -1.27 0.58
C SER A 139 2.10 -2.21 -0.01
N SER A 140 1.92 -3.35 0.63
CA SER A 140 0.86 -4.30 0.33
C SER A 140 -0.35 -4.10 1.25
N SER A 141 -1.16 -5.11 1.42
CA SER A 141 -2.37 -5.10 2.24
C SER A 141 -2.72 -6.51 2.68
N ILE A 142 -3.49 -6.62 3.75
CA ILE A 142 -4.21 -7.88 4.06
C ILE A 142 -5.05 -8.36 2.87
N GLY A 143 -5.53 -7.44 2.01
CA GLY A 143 -6.21 -7.75 0.76
C GLY A 143 -5.30 -8.33 -0.34
N GLY A 144 -3.98 -8.38 -0.14
CA GLY A 144 -3.03 -9.13 -0.99
C GLY A 144 -2.84 -10.59 -0.56
N LEU A 145 -3.29 -10.93 0.65
CA LEU A 145 -3.18 -12.27 1.22
C LEU A 145 -4.49 -13.04 1.22
N GLN A 146 -5.61 -12.34 1.18
CA GLN A 146 -6.95 -12.91 1.26
C GLN A 146 -7.95 -12.01 0.54
N GLY A 147 -8.99 -12.61 -0.08
CA GLY A 147 -10.07 -11.87 -0.71
C GLY A 147 -10.94 -11.18 0.35
N LEU A 148 -11.29 -9.92 0.13
CA LEU A 148 -12.21 -9.17 0.99
C LEU A 148 -13.50 -8.89 0.21
N PRO A 149 -14.70 -9.00 0.83
CA PRO A 149 -15.95 -8.69 0.15
C PRO A 149 -15.95 -7.29 -0.46
N PHE A 150 -16.55 -7.11 -1.61
CA PHE A 150 -16.64 -5.85 -2.33
C PHE A 150 -15.30 -5.13 -2.63
N ASN A 151 -14.18 -5.85 -2.54
CA ASN A 151 -12.84 -5.36 -2.85
C ASN A 151 -12.16 -6.19 -3.96
N ALA A 152 -12.92 -6.85 -4.83
CA ALA A 152 -12.40 -7.84 -5.77
C ALA A 152 -11.22 -7.30 -6.62
N VAL A 153 -11.39 -6.15 -7.27
CA VAL A 153 -10.36 -5.55 -8.12
C VAL A 153 -9.15 -5.05 -7.33
N TYR A 154 -9.40 -4.44 -6.18
CA TYR A 154 -8.32 -4.00 -5.29
C TYR A 154 -7.51 -5.21 -4.77
N CYS A 155 -8.18 -6.24 -4.26
CA CYS A 155 -7.52 -7.46 -3.81
C CYS A 155 -6.72 -8.10 -4.96
N ALA A 156 -7.30 -8.23 -6.15
CA ALA A 156 -6.58 -8.76 -7.32
C ALA A 156 -5.29 -7.98 -7.60
N SER A 157 -5.31 -6.64 -7.52
CA SER A 157 -4.10 -5.82 -7.70
C SER A 157 -3.04 -6.07 -6.63
N LYS A 158 -3.46 -6.29 -5.37
CA LYS A 158 -2.54 -6.57 -4.25
C LYS A 158 -2.02 -8.01 -4.27
N PHE A 159 -2.83 -9.00 -4.66
CA PHE A 159 -2.36 -10.37 -4.93
C PHE A 159 -1.31 -10.41 -6.03
N ALA A 160 -1.56 -9.68 -7.14
CA ALA A 160 -0.58 -9.58 -8.22
C ALA A 160 0.74 -8.95 -7.73
N LEU A 161 0.66 -7.95 -6.86
CA LEU A 161 1.83 -7.31 -6.24
C LEU A 161 2.60 -8.28 -5.33
N GLU A 162 1.91 -9.10 -4.54
CA GLU A 162 2.51 -10.14 -3.70
C GLU A 162 3.29 -11.16 -4.55
N GLY A 163 2.67 -11.70 -5.60
CA GLY A 163 3.31 -12.66 -6.50
C GLY A 163 4.50 -12.07 -7.25
N LEU A 164 4.40 -10.81 -7.70
CA LEU A 164 5.50 -10.08 -8.30
C LEU A 164 6.70 -9.98 -7.35
N CYS A 165 6.45 -9.55 -6.13
CA CYS A 165 7.50 -9.30 -5.13
C CYS A 165 8.15 -10.59 -4.67
N GLU A 166 7.38 -11.66 -4.47
CA GLU A 166 7.90 -12.98 -4.11
C GLU A 166 8.84 -13.51 -5.20
N SER A 167 8.42 -13.46 -6.47
CA SER A 167 9.24 -13.86 -7.60
C SER A 167 10.53 -13.02 -7.72
N LEU A 168 10.42 -11.70 -7.54
CA LEU A 168 11.59 -10.81 -7.57
C LEU A 168 12.55 -11.09 -6.42
N ALA A 169 12.09 -11.34 -5.20
CA ALA A 169 12.92 -11.59 -4.04
C ALA A 169 13.87 -12.78 -4.26
N ILE A 170 13.38 -13.85 -4.92
CA ILE A 170 14.19 -15.02 -5.28
C ILE A 170 15.36 -14.61 -6.17
N VAL A 171 15.10 -13.82 -7.21
CA VAL A 171 16.11 -13.38 -8.19
C VAL A 171 17.06 -12.33 -7.61
N LEU A 172 16.61 -11.54 -6.64
CA LEU A 172 17.38 -10.46 -6.04
C LEU A 172 18.29 -10.94 -4.88
N HIS A 173 17.99 -12.09 -4.31
CA HIS A 173 18.78 -12.68 -3.22
C HIS A 173 20.29 -12.76 -3.51
N PRO A 174 20.75 -13.26 -4.69
CA PRO A 174 22.17 -13.32 -5.00
C PRO A 174 22.83 -11.94 -5.15
N PHE A 175 22.06 -10.86 -5.27
CA PHE A 175 22.55 -9.48 -5.37
C PHE A 175 22.56 -8.74 -4.03
N ASN A 176 22.28 -9.43 -2.92
CA ASN A 176 22.17 -8.80 -1.60
C ASN A 176 21.19 -7.61 -1.60
N ILE A 177 20.08 -7.76 -2.34
CA ILE A 177 18.98 -6.80 -2.37
C ILE A 177 17.80 -7.41 -1.63
N HIS A 178 17.41 -6.80 -0.51
CA HIS A 178 16.30 -7.26 0.30
C HIS A 178 15.00 -6.64 -0.19
N LEU A 179 13.98 -7.48 -0.38
CA LEU A 179 12.63 -7.04 -0.71
C LEU A 179 11.71 -7.39 0.46
N THR A 180 10.91 -6.41 0.89
CA THR A 180 9.94 -6.57 1.98
C THR A 180 8.57 -6.03 1.55
N LEU A 181 7.54 -6.85 1.75
CA LEU A 181 6.14 -6.49 1.62
C LEU A 181 5.61 -6.08 3.01
N VAL A 182 5.07 -4.87 3.13
CA VAL A 182 4.37 -4.43 4.35
C VAL A 182 2.88 -4.60 4.14
N GLU A 183 2.31 -5.58 4.82
CA GLU A 183 0.92 -6.04 4.68
C GLU A 183 0.05 -5.28 5.66
N CYS A 184 -0.44 -4.10 5.23
CA CYS A 184 -1.22 -3.21 6.07
C CYS A 184 -2.66 -3.72 6.28
N GLY A 185 -3.15 -3.63 7.51
CA GLY A 185 -4.56 -3.73 7.87
C GLY A 185 -5.31 -2.41 7.67
N PRO A 186 -6.46 -2.22 8.32
CA PRO A 186 -7.14 -0.94 8.38
C PRO A 186 -6.25 0.10 9.10
N VAL A 187 -6.04 1.26 8.47
CA VAL A 187 -5.19 2.35 9.01
C VAL A 187 -5.96 3.66 8.98
N LYS A 188 -5.96 4.42 10.06
CA LYS A 188 -6.56 5.75 10.17
C LYS A 188 -5.76 6.75 9.33
N SER A 189 -6.00 6.76 8.05
CA SER A 189 -5.31 7.58 7.07
C SER A 189 -6.27 8.16 6.04
N SER A 190 -5.79 9.08 5.20
CA SER A 190 -6.57 9.63 4.09
C SER A 190 -6.91 8.60 2.99
N PHE A 191 -6.47 7.36 3.11
CA PHE A 191 -6.78 6.31 2.13
C PHE A 191 -8.28 6.11 1.98
N MET A 192 -9.02 6.06 3.11
CA MET A 192 -10.48 5.92 3.07
C MET A 192 -11.19 7.10 2.41
N ALA A 193 -10.70 8.33 2.63
CA ALA A 193 -11.25 9.51 1.97
C ALA A 193 -10.96 9.55 0.47
N ASN A 194 -9.91 8.85 0.01
CA ASN A 194 -9.52 8.74 -1.39
C ASN A 194 -10.02 7.44 -2.04
N LEU A 195 -10.74 6.60 -1.31
CA LEU A 195 -11.26 5.33 -1.80
C LEU A 195 -12.40 5.59 -2.80
N GLN A 196 -12.29 5.03 -3.99
CA GLN A 196 -13.39 5.02 -4.93
C GLN A 196 -14.43 3.99 -4.44
N CYS A 197 -15.60 4.49 -4.05
CA CYS A 197 -16.65 3.70 -3.43
C CYS A 197 -18.02 4.28 -3.81
N PRO A 198 -18.92 3.51 -4.44
CA PRO A 198 -20.28 3.94 -4.69
C PRO A 198 -21.01 4.31 -3.40
N HIS A 199 -21.74 5.42 -3.42
CA HIS A 199 -22.59 5.76 -2.28
C HIS A 199 -23.72 4.73 -2.15
N PRO A 200 -24.07 4.23 -0.93
CA PRO A 200 -25.08 3.17 -0.75
C PRO A 200 -26.45 3.48 -1.31
N GLU A 201 -26.79 4.76 -1.46
CA GLU A 201 -28.02 5.24 -2.10
C GLU A 201 -27.74 5.89 -3.48
N GLY A 202 -26.56 5.68 -4.04
CA GLY A 202 -26.13 6.28 -5.31
C GLY A 202 -26.88 5.72 -6.52
N SER A 203 -26.90 6.49 -7.58
CA SER A 203 -27.52 6.10 -8.85
C SER A 203 -26.83 4.88 -9.46
N GLU A 204 -25.56 4.68 -9.19
CA GLU A 204 -24.72 3.56 -9.65
C GLU A 204 -25.26 2.20 -9.19
N LEU A 205 -25.97 2.17 -8.05
CA LEU A 205 -26.51 0.93 -7.48
C LEU A 205 -27.93 0.61 -7.95
N ARG A 206 -28.59 1.50 -8.71
CA ARG A 206 -30.02 1.31 -9.10
C ARG A 206 -30.25 0.10 -9.99
N GLY A 207 -29.24 -0.28 -10.78
CA GLY A 207 -29.32 -1.45 -11.68
C GLY A 207 -29.08 -2.81 -11.01
N LEU A 208 -28.66 -2.81 -9.74
CA LEU A 208 -28.36 -4.03 -9.01
C LEU A 208 -29.63 -4.67 -8.41
N ASP A 209 -29.60 -5.98 -8.21
CA ASP A 209 -30.63 -6.69 -7.47
C ASP A 209 -30.69 -6.24 -5.99
N ALA A 210 -31.82 -6.52 -5.35
CA ALA A 210 -32.06 -6.09 -3.96
C ALA A 210 -31.11 -6.80 -2.95
N GLY A 211 -30.75 -8.05 -3.21
CA GLY A 211 -29.85 -8.84 -2.38
C GLY A 211 -28.44 -8.22 -2.36
N THR A 212 -27.88 -7.95 -3.55
CA THR A 212 -26.56 -7.30 -3.67
C THR A 212 -26.53 -5.94 -2.99
N ARG A 213 -27.58 -5.10 -3.16
CA ARG A 213 -27.66 -3.81 -2.46
C ARG A 213 -27.72 -3.96 -0.94
N SER A 214 -28.46 -4.94 -0.44
CA SER A 214 -28.56 -5.23 1.00
C SER A 214 -27.22 -5.68 1.57
N LEU A 215 -26.55 -6.63 0.92
CA LEU A 215 -25.21 -7.09 1.32
C LEU A 215 -24.18 -5.94 1.32
N TYR A 216 -24.22 -5.08 0.31
CA TYR A 216 -23.29 -3.95 0.23
C TYR A 216 -23.50 -2.95 1.37
N ARG A 217 -24.74 -2.63 1.73
CA ARG A 217 -25.02 -1.77 2.91
C ARG A 217 -24.51 -2.40 4.20
N ARG A 218 -24.75 -3.69 4.43
CA ARG A 218 -24.26 -4.42 5.61
C ARG A 218 -22.73 -4.43 5.66
N PHE A 219 -22.09 -4.63 4.51
CA PHE A 219 -20.63 -4.55 4.39
C PHE A 219 -20.10 -3.16 4.77
N LEU A 220 -20.71 -2.08 4.29
CA LEU A 220 -20.30 -0.72 4.64
C LEU A 220 -20.44 -0.44 6.14
N GLN A 221 -21.52 -0.91 6.77
CA GLN A 221 -21.72 -0.81 8.21
C GLN A 221 -20.65 -1.58 8.99
N HIS A 222 -20.34 -2.81 8.54
CA HIS A 222 -19.25 -3.61 9.12
C HIS A 222 -17.90 -2.89 9.00
N CYS A 223 -17.57 -2.34 7.83
CA CYS A 223 -16.34 -1.57 7.63
C CYS A 223 -16.26 -0.36 8.56
N GLN A 224 -17.35 0.39 8.73
CA GLN A 224 -17.38 1.53 9.66
C GLN A 224 -17.08 1.11 11.10
N GLY A 225 -17.69 0.01 11.57
CA GLY A 225 -17.39 -0.57 12.88
C GLY A 225 -15.92 -0.98 13.00
N LEU A 226 -15.44 -1.73 12.03
CA LEU A 226 -14.06 -2.22 11.99
C LEU A 226 -13.03 -1.07 12.02
N PHE A 227 -13.27 -0.01 11.25
CA PHE A 227 -12.40 1.17 11.25
C PHE A 227 -12.44 1.94 12.56
N ARG A 228 -13.60 2.07 13.18
CA ARG A 228 -13.73 2.73 14.47
C ARG A 228 -12.97 1.98 15.56
N ASP A 229 -13.11 0.66 15.60
CA ASP A 229 -12.73 -0.15 16.76
C ASP A 229 -11.34 -0.82 16.60
N ALA A 230 -10.86 -1.03 15.37
CA ALA A 230 -9.66 -1.83 15.10
C ALA A 230 -8.68 -1.22 14.09
N ALA A 231 -8.93 0.00 13.58
CA ALA A 231 -7.97 0.63 12.69
C ALA A 231 -6.76 1.13 13.46
N GLN A 232 -5.58 0.81 12.95
CA GLN A 232 -4.29 1.22 13.49
C GLN A 232 -4.04 2.72 13.28
N GLU A 233 -3.34 3.35 14.22
CA GLU A 233 -2.77 4.68 13.97
C GLU A 233 -1.61 4.57 12.94
N VAL A 234 -1.37 5.65 12.20
CA VAL A 234 -0.28 5.66 11.21
C VAL A 234 1.05 5.35 11.85
N ASP A 235 1.33 5.90 13.04
CA ASP A 235 2.60 5.71 13.74
C ASP A 235 2.90 4.25 14.12
N GLU A 236 1.89 3.44 14.42
CA GLU A 236 2.04 2.00 14.67
C GLU A 236 2.51 1.28 13.39
N VAL A 237 1.93 1.66 12.25
CA VAL A 237 2.31 1.10 10.95
C VAL A 237 3.72 1.54 10.54
N LEU A 238 4.09 2.80 10.82
CA LEU A 238 5.44 3.32 10.53
C LEU A 238 6.53 2.53 11.24
N GLN A 239 6.26 1.98 12.42
CA GLN A 239 7.24 1.17 13.15
C GLN A 239 7.67 -0.04 12.31
N VAL A 240 6.74 -0.71 11.62
CA VAL A 240 7.05 -1.85 10.74
C VAL A 240 7.95 -1.43 9.57
N TYR A 241 7.72 -0.25 8.98
CA TYR A 241 8.60 0.27 7.93
C TYR A 241 10.00 0.60 8.46
N LEU A 242 10.10 1.21 9.65
CA LEU A 242 11.38 1.54 10.27
C LEU A 242 12.20 0.28 10.57
N GLU A 243 11.55 -0.78 11.05
CA GLU A 243 12.17 -2.07 11.28
C GLU A 243 12.65 -2.71 9.96
N ALA A 244 11.83 -2.67 8.91
CA ALA A 244 12.21 -3.16 7.58
C ALA A 244 13.39 -2.36 6.98
N ILE A 245 13.47 -1.04 7.22
CA ILE A 245 14.59 -0.19 6.81
C ILE A 245 15.85 -0.51 7.61
N GLY A 246 15.73 -0.68 8.93
CA GLY A 246 16.86 -0.81 9.85
C GLY A 246 17.41 -2.22 10.01
N SER A 247 16.60 -3.27 9.78
CA SER A 247 17.02 -4.66 9.97
C SER A 247 18.12 -5.07 8.99
N PRO A 248 19.20 -5.72 9.42
CA PRO A 248 20.20 -6.27 8.50
C PRO A 248 19.63 -7.36 7.58
N CYS A 249 18.63 -8.11 8.03
CA CYS A 249 17.98 -9.18 7.27
C CYS A 249 16.45 -9.09 7.48
N PRO A 250 15.76 -8.15 6.80
CA PRO A 250 14.33 -8.00 6.95
C PRO A 250 13.60 -9.21 6.32
N PRO A 251 12.48 -9.67 6.91
CA PRO A 251 11.68 -10.72 6.31
C PRO A 251 11.00 -10.25 5.02
N LEU A 252 10.64 -11.19 4.15
CA LEU A 252 9.90 -10.89 2.92
C LEU A 252 8.53 -10.26 3.21
N ARG A 253 7.84 -10.71 4.27
CA ARG A 253 6.50 -10.24 4.65
C ARG A 253 6.46 -9.74 6.08
N CYS A 254 5.91 -8.55 6.25
CA CYS A 254 5.69 -7.90 7.55
C CYS A 254 4.22 -7.46 7.65
N GLY A 255 3.42 -8.19 8.41
CA GLY A 255 2.05 -7.79 8.73
C GLY A 255 2.04 -6.69 9.77
N THR A 256 1.21 -5.66 9.58
CA THR A 256 1.05 -4.59 10.58
C THR A 256 0.03 -4.92 11.66
N THR A 257 -0.85 -5.89 11.43
CA THR A 257 -1.93 -6.27 12.36
C THR A 257 -2.16 -7.77 12.40
N GLN A 258 -2.69 -8.26 13.52
CA GLN A 258 -3.16 -9.63 13.69
C GLN A 258 -4.69 -9.77 13.51
N LEU A 259 -5.38 -8.68 13.20
CA LEU A 259 -6.85 -8.59 13.17
C LEU A 259 -7.53 -9.74 12.39
N LEU A 260 -7.01 -10.07 11.21
CA LEU A 260 -7.57 -11.12 10.36
C LEU A 260 -6.66 -12.37 10.28
N ALA A 261 -5.74 -12.53 11.23
CA ALA A 261 -4.81 -13.67 11.25
C ALA A 261 -5.53 -15.04 11.29
N PRO A 262 -6.61 -15.24 12.07
CA PRO A 262 -7.35 -16.51 12.06
C PRO A 262 -7.95 -16.84 10.69
N LEU A 263 -8.54 -15.86 10.00
CA LEU A 263 -9.12 -16.04 8.67
C LEU A 263 -8.03 -16.31 7.62
N ARG A 264 -6.90 -15.60 7.70
CA ARG A 264 -5.73 -15.85 6.85
C ARG A 264 -5.19 -17.27 7.04
N ARG A 265 -5.06 -17.74 8.29
CA ARG A 265 -4.63 -19.10 8.59
C ARG A 265 -5.59 -20.12 7.98
N LEU A 266 -6.90 -19.93 8.17
CA LEU A 266 -7.92 -20.81 7.60
C LEU A 266 -7.80 -20.89 6.07
N ARG A 267 -7.52 -19.78 5.39
CA ARG A 267 -7.27 -19.76 3.94
C ARG A 267 -6.06 -20.60 3.54
N LEU A 268 -4.97 -20.55 4.31
CA LEU A 268 -3.75 -21.29 4.03
C LEU A 268 -3.90 -22.79 4.33
N ASP A 269 -4.64 -23.12 5.38
CA ASP A 269 -4.83 -24.51 5.88
C ASP A 269 -5.94 -25.25 5.12
N SER A 270 -6.83 -24.54 4.38
CA SER A 270 -7.92 -25.14 3.60
C SER A 270 -7.52 -25.26 2.12
N PRO A 271 -7.27 -26.48 1.60
CA PRO A 271 -6.77 -26.68 0.23
C PRO A 271 -7.68 -26.13 -0.86
N ASP A 272 -9.00 -26.17 -0.65
CA ASP A 272 -10.03 -25.73 -1.61
C ASP A 272 -10.51 -24.28 -1.36
N GLY A 273 -10.12 -23.67 -0.23
CA GLY A 273 -10.51 -22.30 0.15
C GLY A 273 -11.96 -22.12 0.62
N SER A 274 -12.83 -23.14 0.55
CA SER A 274 -14.26 -23.03 0.86
C SER A 274 -14.51 -22.65 2.33
N ALA A 275 -13.69 -23.17 3.24
CA ALA A 275 -13.80 -22.87 4.67
C ALA A 275 -13.54 -21.37 4.93
N TYR A 276 -12.54 -20.79 4.23
CA TYR A 276 -12.25 -19.36 4.30
C TYR A 276 -13.43 -18.51 3.80
N VAL A 277 -14.01 -18.88 2.64
CA VAL A 277 -15.13 -18.12 2.05
C VAL A 277 -16.30 -18.04 3.01
N ARG A 278 -16.68 -19.19 3.63
CA ARG A 278 -17.76 -19.23 4.63
C ARG A 278 -17.42 -18.39 5.87
N ALA A 279 -16.24 -18.58 6.44
CA ALA A 279 -15.83 -17.86 7.64
C ALA A 279 -15.72 -16.33 7.40
N MET A 280 -15.28 -15.90 6.23
CA MET A 280 -15.24 -14.49 5.87
C MET A 280 -16.65 -13.92 5.67
N HIS A 281 -17.54 -14.69 5.06
CA HIS A 281 -18.96 -14.32 4.95
C HIS A 281 -19.56 -14.10 6.35
N ASP A 282 -19.39 -15.08 7.24
CA ASP A 282 -19.94 -15.01 8.60
C ASP A 282 -19.32 -13.87 9.42
N PHE A 283 -18.04 -13.63 9.26
CA PHE A 283 -17.36 -12.51 9.91
C PHE A 283 -17.91 -11.13 9.50
N VAL A 284 -18.20 -10.95 8.21
CA VAL A 284 -18.64 -9.66 7.66
C VAL A 284 -20.14 -9.48 7.78
N PHE A 285 -20.93 -10.55 7.55
CA PHE A 285 -22.39 -10.46 7.43
C PHE A 285 -23.13 -11.08 8.63
N GLY A 286 -22.40 -11.72 9.56
CA GLY A 286 -23.00 -12.47 10.66
C GLY A 286 -23.62 -13.77 10.16
N HIS A 287 -24.07 -14.60 11.12
CA HIS A 287 -24.94 -15.73 10.79
C HIS A 287 -26.27 -15.14 10.32
N GLY A 288 -26.46 -15.04 9.01
CA GLY A 288 -27.74 -14.64 8.45
C GLY A 288 -28.81 -15.60 8.97
N GLU A 289 -29.91 -15.09 9.49
CA GLU A 289 -31.12 -15.89 9.57
C GLU A 289 -31.33 -16.47 8.17
N GLU A 290 -31.21 -17.78 8.04
CA GLU A 290 -31.67 -18.51 6.87
C GLU A 290 -33.15 -18.14 6.71
N GLN A 291 -33.43 -17.20 5.82
CA GLN A 291 -34.80 -17.03 5.37
C GLN A 291 -35.06 -18.12 4.32
N PRO A 292 -36.13 -18.89 4.48
CA PRO A 292 -36.48 -20.02 3.65
C PRO A 292 -36.78 -19.67 2.20
#